data_42c28dbba3c701b6a1a163459a2f3f18
#
_entry.id   42c28dbba3c701b6a1a163459a2f3f18
#
_cell.length_a   1.000
_cell.length_b   1.000
_cell.length_c   1.000
_cell.angle_alpha   90.00
_cell.angle_beta   90.00
_cell.angle_gamma   90.00
#
_symmetry.space_group_name_H-M   'P 1'
#
loop_
_entity.id
_entity.type
_entity.pdbx_description
1 polymer ?
#
loop_
_entity_poly.entity_id
_entity_poly.type
_entity_poly.pdbx_seq_one_letter_code
_entity_poly.pdbx_strand_id
1 'polypeptide(L)'
;LGRIKSMNNLTDQQKGSLLAFIAVMFITPDSLFIRLSNIDTWGLVFYRGIIPFLTVFFGMLLIYKLNFFKILFTSGYHGLIYVGTFSVTNITFVVSIQNTNVANTLVMIATAPMLSAILGAIFLKEPPDKKTWISIIITFLAIIYIFFDSLKLGNFYGDILGFITAIGLAVGAVTIRSAKSKNLVPAAVVGKLLVATFALFFIESFELVEKDLIIV
;
A
#
# COMPACT_ATOMS: atom_id res chain seq x y z
N LEU A 1 12.98 -6.00 34.78
CA LEU A 1 13.80 -4.84 34.31
C LEU A 1 14.93 -5.24 33.32
N GLY A 2 15.11 -6.53 33.00
CA GLY A 2 16.20 -7.05 32.15
C GLY A 2 15.94 -7.07 30.64
N ARG A 3 14.73 -6.82 30.15
CA ARG A 3 14.39 -7.00 28.72
C ARG A 3 14.46 -5.75 27.84
N ILE A 4 14.53 -4.57 28.41
CA ILE A 4 14.57 -3.31 27.63
C ILE A 4 16.00 -2.97 27.14
N LYS A 5 17.04 -3.59 27.73
CA LYS A 5 18.44 -3.38 27.34
C LYS A 5 18.85 -4.02 26.01
N SER A 6 18.05 -4.94 25.46
CA SER A 6 18.42 -5.70 24.26
C SER A 6 18.19 -4.94 22.93
N MET A 7 17.35 -3.93 22.89
CA MET A 7 17.08 -3.17 21.67
C MET A 7 18.18 -2.14 21.31
N ASN A 8 18.99 -1.73 22.27
CA ASN A 8 20.07 -0.77 22.01
C ASN A 8 21.30 -1.38 21.30
N ASN A 9 21.39 -2.71 21.20
CA ASN A 9 22.51 -3.39 20.56
C ASN A 9 22.20 -3.84 19.11
N LEU A 10 21.01 -3.54 18.58
CA LEU A 10 20.65 -3.87 17.21
C LEU A 10 21.23 -2.84 16.24
N THR A 11 21.74 -3.31 15.10
CA THR A 11 22.11 -2.41 13.99
C THR A 11 20.86 -1.73 13.43
N ASP A 12 21.01 -0.59 12.74
CA ASP A 12 19.86 0.13 12.16
C ASP A 12 19.11 -0.72 11.15
N GLN A 13 19.81 -1.62 10.43
CA GLN A 13 19.19 -2.60 9.54
C GLN A 13 18.32 -3.61 10.29
N GLN A 14 18.80 -4.13 11.43
CA GLN A 14 18.04 -5.08 12.25
C GLN A 14 16.80 -4.41 12.86
N LYS A 15 16.92 -3.16 13.34
CA LYS A 15 15.77 -2.37 13.81
C LYS A 15 14.74 -2.17 12.71
N GLY A 16 15.20 -1.78 11.52
CA GLY A 16 14.33 -1.59 10.35
C GLY A 16 13.60 -2.89 9.97
N SER A 17 14.30 -4.02 9.93
CA SER A 17 13.70 -5.33 9.62
C SER A 17 12.69 -5.76 10.68
N LEU A 18 12.97 -5.53 11.96
CA LEU A 18 12.04 -5.85 13.05
C LEU A 18 10.77 -4.98 12.97
N LEU A 19 10.93 -3.68 12.74
CA LEU A 19 9.79 -2.77 12.56
C LEU A 19 8.95 -3.15 11.36
N ALA A 20 9.57 -3.50 10.23
CA ALA A 20 8.89 -3.97 9.04
C ALA A 20 8.11 -5.28 9.31
N PHE A 21 8.70 -6.23 10.02
CA PHE A 21 8.04 -7.48 10.40
C PHE A 21 6.81 -7.22 11.28
N ILE A 22 6.94 -6.38 12.31
CA ILE A 22 5.83 -6.00 13.18
C ILE A 22 4.73 -5.29 12.36
N ALA A 23 5.09 -4.36 11.48
CA ALA A 23 4.12 -3.66 10.62
C ALA A 23 3.35 -4.65 9.72
N VAL A 24 4.03 -5.63 9.11
CA VAL A 24 3.38 -6.66 8.29
C VAL A 24 2.42 -7.50 9.12
N MET A 25 2.78 -7.89 10.34
CA MET A 25 1.89 -8.63 11.24
C MET A 25 0.59 -7.87 11.56
N PHE A 26 0.65 -6.54 11.71
CA PHE A 26 -0.53 -5.71 11.91
C PHE A 26 -1.37 -5.54 10.65
N ILE A 27 -0.75 -5.55 9.46
CA ILE A 27 -1.47 -5.39 8.18
C ILE A 27 -2.05 -6.72 7.68
N THR A 28 -1.51 -7.87 8.10
CA THR A 28 -1.95 -9.19 7.61
C THR A 28 -3.45 -9.45 7.78
N PRO A 29 -4.13 -9.10 8.90
CA PRO A 29 -5.57 -9.29 9.04
C PRO A 29 -6.42 -8.37 8.15
N ASP A 30 -5.84 -7.31 7.60
CA ASP A 30 -6.53 -6.27 6.84
C ASP A 30 -7.30 -6.83 5.64
N SER A 31 -6.68 -7.71 4.86
CA SER A 31 -7.31 -8.35 3.70
C SER A 31 -8.50 -9.24 4.09
N LEU A 32 -8.44 -9.88 5.25
CA LEU A 32 -9.54 -10.66 5.79
C LEU A 32 -10.70 -9.75 6.19
N PHE A 33 -10.43 -8.65 6.88
CA PHE A 33 -11.45 -7.68 7.26
C PHE A 33 -12.15 -7.07 6.05
N ILE A 34 -11.42 -6.70 4.99
CA ILE A 34 -12.00 -6.26 3.73
C ILE A 34 -12.98 -7.30 3.18
N ARG A 35 -12.61 -8.58 3.20
CA ARG A 35 -13.44 -9.66 2.64
C ARG A 35 -14.65 -9.98 3.47
N LEU A 36 -14.57 -9.82 4.79
CA LEU A 36 -15.66 -10.08 5.74
C LEU A 36 -16.63 -8.90 5.90
N SER A 37 -16.26 -7.74 5.38
CA SER A 37 -17.12 -6.55 5.42
C SER A 37 -18.35 -6.74 4.53
N ASN A 38 -19.51 -6.33 5.06
CA ASN A 38 -20.76 -6.26 4.33
C ASN A 38 -21.02 -4.87 3.70
N ILE A 39 -20.07 -3.95 3.86
CA ILE A 39 -20.15 -2.61 3.29
C ILE A 39 -19.94 -2.70 1.77
N ASP A 40 -20.67 -1.88 1.00
CA ASP A 40 -20.40 -1.70 -0.43
C ASP A 40 -18.92 -1.38 -0.68
N THR A 41 -18.40 -1.89 -1.81
CA THR A 41 -16.98 -1.75 -2.16
C THR A 41 -16.51 -0.28 -2.11
N TRP A 42 -17.32 0.64 -2.63
CA TRP A 42 -16.97 2.06 -2.65
C TRP A 42 -17.15 2.74 -1.28
N GLY A 43 -18.14 2.30 -0.51
CA GLY A 43 -18.29 2.67 0.89
C GLY A 43 -17.06 2.26 1.71
N LEU A 44 -16.56 1.03 1.51
CA LEU A 44 -15.35 0.54 2.17
C LEU A 44 -14.11 1.37 1.76
N VAL A 45 -13.95 1.67 0.46
CA VAL A 45 -12.86 2.55 -0.04
C VAL A 45 -12.95 3.94 0.62
N PHE A 46 -14.16 4.50 0.73
CA PHE A 46 -14.38 5.80 1.38
C PHE A 46 -13.95 5.80 2.84
N TYR A 47 -14.44 4.86 3.64
CA TYR A 47 -14.12 4.81 5.07
C TYR A 47 -12.63 4.56 5.31
N ARG A 48 -12.01 3.69 4.54
CA ARG A 48 -10.56 3.41 4.57
C ARG A 48 -9.70 4.57 4.03
N GLY A 49 -10.31 5.50 3.34
CA GLY A 49 -9.70 6.78 2.99
C GLY A 49 -9.85 7.81 4.09
N ILE A 50 -11.10 8.09 4.51
CA ILE A 50 -11.41 9.22 5.38
C ILE A 50 -10.95 9.04 6.84
N ILE A 51 -11.10 7.84 7.41
CA ILE A 51 -10.74 7.60 8.81
C ILE A 51 -9.22 7.72 9.03
N PRO A 52 -8.34 7.04 8.27
CA PRO A 52 -6.91 7.24 8.39
C PRO A 52 -6.47 8.65 8.00
N PHE A 53 -7.16 9.29 7.02
CA PHE A 53 -6.90 10.70 6.71
C PHE A 53 -7.09 11.57 7.94
N LEU A 54 -8.24 11.52 8.59
CA LEU A 54 -8.54 12.35 9.75
C LEU A 54 -7.56 12.05 10.89
N THR A 55 -7.35 10.77 11.21
CA THR A 55 -6.46 10.36 12.30
C THR A 55 -5.04 10.85 12.11
N VAL A 56 -4.45 10.61 10.94
CA VAL A 56 -3.06 10.99 10.66
C VAL A 56 -2.92 12.50 10.45
N PHE A 57 -3.89 13.15 9.80
CA PHE A 57 -3.91 14.60 9.60
C PHE A 57 -3.92 15.36 10.92
N PHE A 58 -4.86 15.02 11.82
CA PHE A 58 -4.90 15.65 13.15
C PHE A 58 -3.68 15.30 13.98
N GLY A 59 -3.19 14.06 13.94
CA GLY A 59 -1.94 13.67 14.59
C GLY A 59 -0.75 14.51 14.09
N MET A 60 -0.65 14.72 12.78
CA MET A 60 0.41 15.56 12.22
C MET A 60 0.24 17.04 12.55
N LEU A 61 -0.99 17.56 12.60
CA LEU A 61 -1.23 18.93 13.05
C LEU A 61 -0.77 19.16 14.50
N LEU A 62 -0.97 18.18 15.38
CA LEU A 62 -0.50 18.27 16.76
C LEU A 62 1.03 18.28 16.84
N ILE A 63 1.72 17.47 16.01
CA ILE A 63 3.19 17.33 16.02
C ILE A 63 3.86 18.49 15.25
N TYR A 64 3.43 18.75 14.02
CA TYR A 64 4.11 19.68 13.09
C TYR A 64 3.43 21.04 13.00
N LYS A 65 2.25 21.23 13.60
CA LYS A 65 1.43 22.44 13.51
C LYS A 65 1.27 22.87 12.04
N LEU A 66 1.38 24.14 11.73
CA LEU A 66 1.28 24.66 10.35
C LEU A 66 2.46 24.28 9.44
N ASN A 67 3.56 23.76 10.00
CA ASN A 67 4.67 23.26 9.19
C ASN A 67 4.31 22.04 8.33
N PHE A 68 3.18 21.37 8.61
CA PHE A 68 2.63 20.32 7.77
C PHE A 68 2.57 20.70 6.29
N PHE A 69 1.98 21.85 5.99
CA PHE A 69 1.87 22.35 4.61
C PHE A 69 3.23 22.64 3.99
N LYS A 70 4.16 23.21 4.75
CA LYS A 70 5.53 23.44 4.27
C LYS A 70 6.23 22.15 3.90
N ILE A 71 6.12 21.10 4.72
CA ILE A 71 6.70 19.78 4.45
C ILE A 71 6.07 19.15 3.19
N LEU A 72 4.74 19.25 3.04
CA LEU A 72 4.03 18.78 1.86
C LEU A 72 4.56 19.43 0.58
N PHE A 73 4.66 20.76 0.53
CA PHE A 73 5.17 21.47 -0.63
C PHE A 73 6.66 21.22 -0.89
N THR A 74 7.47 21.03 0.16
CA THR A 74 8.89 20.70 0.02
C THR A 74 9.14 19.34 -0.61
N SER A 75 8.17 18.41 -0.54
CA SER A 75 8.27 17.10 -1.20
C SER A 75 8.29 17.22 -2.74
N GLY A 76 7.73 18.30 -3.30
CA GLY A 76 7.76 18.62 -4.72
C GLY A 76 7.17 17.51 -5.60
N TYR A 77 7.77 17.24 -6.76
CA TYR A 77 7.27 16.22 -7.70
C TYR A 77 7.23 14.79 -7.10
N HIS A 78 8.14 14.45 -6.18
CA HIS A 78 8.09 13.16 -5.49
C HIS A 78 6.81 13.03 -4.66
N GLY A 79 6.38 14.12 -4.02
CA GLY A 79 5.11 14.15 -3.30
C GLY A 79 3.92 13.91 -4.23
N LEU A 80 3.89 14.56 -5.39
CA LEU A 80 2.82 14.38 -6.38
C LEU A 80 2.75 12.94 -6.91
N ILE A 81 3.88 12.36 -7.31
CA ILE A 81 3.94 10.96 -7.74
C ILE A 81 3.46 10.04 -6.61
N TYR A 82 3.90 10.30 -5.38
CA TYR A 82 3.53 9.47 -4.24
C TYR A 82 2.05 9.57 -3.91
N VAL A 83 1.46 10.77 -3.93
CA VAL A 83 0.01 10.97 -3.78
C VAL A 83 -0.77 10.15 -4.81
N GLY A 84 -0.43 10.27 -6.09
CA GLY A 84 -1.11 9.56 -7.16
C GLY A 84 -0.99 8.04 -7.04
N THR A 85 0.24 7.52 -6.90
CA THR A 85 0.47 6.08 -6.77
C THR A 85 -0.14 5.50 -5.50
N PHE A 86 -0.05 6.20 -4.38
CA PHE A 86 -0.63 5.78 -3.11
C PHE A 86 -2.16 5.71 -3.18
N SER A 87 -2.80 6.70 -3.84
CA SER A 87 -4.25 6.72 -4.03
C SER A 87 -4.72 5.58 -4.91
N VAL A 88 -4.09 5.39 -6.08
CA VAL A 88 -4.42 4.27 -6.99
C VAL A 88 -4.23 2.94 -6.29
N THR A 89 -3.11 2.73 -5.61
CA THR A 89 -2.82 1.50 -4.86
C THR A 89 -3.90 1.17 -3.84
N ASN A 90 -4.36 2.16 -3.06
CA ASN A 90 -5.40 1.93 -2.05
C ASN A 90 -6.74 1.54 -2.67
N ILE A 91 -7.14 2.20 -3.76
CA ILE A 91 -8.40 1.89 -4.46
C ILE A 91 -8.31 0.50 -5.09
N THR A 92 -7.27 0.25 -5.90
CA THR A 92 -7.15 -1.01 -6.64
C THR A 92 -6.97 -2.21 -5.71
N PHE A 93 -6.36 -2.05 -4.54
CA PHE A 93 -6.25 -3.09 -3.53
C PHE A 93 -7.62 -3.54 -3.01
N VAL A 94 -8.45 -2.61 -2.56
CA VAL A 94 -9.79 -2.94 -2.03
C VAL A 94 -10.66 -3.55 -3.13
N VAL A 95 -10.70 -2.93 -4.30
CA VAL A 95 -11.50 -3.43 -5.43
C VAL A 95 -11.01 -4.80 -5.90
N SER A 96 -9.70 -5.06 -5.89
CA SER A 96 -9.12 -6.37 -6.21
C SER A 96 -9.64 -7.45 -5.26
N ILE A 97 -9.51 -7.25 -3.93
CA ILE A 97 -9.94 -8.23 -2.91
C ILE A 97 -11.44 -8.54 -3.03
N GLN A 98 -12.25 -7.56 -3.41
CA GLN A 98 -13.69 -7.78 -3.59
C GLN A 98 -14.02 -8.53 -4.88
N ASN A 99 -13.18 -8.47 -5.91
CA ASN A 99 -13.45 -9.02 -7.24
C ASN A 99 -12.63 -10.28 -7.60
N THR A 100 -11.74 -10.76 -6.72
CA THR A 100 -11.01 -12.02 -6.92
C THR A 100 -10.80 -12.77 -5.60
N ASN A 101 -10.09 -13.88 -5.64
CA ASN A 101 -9.67 -14.56 -4.43
C ASN A 101 -8.61 -13.73 -3.69
N VAL A 102 -8.79 -13.54 -2.37
CA VAL A 102 -7.82 -12.82 -1.52
C VAL A 102 -6.39 -13.32 -1.71
N ALA A 103 -6.22 -14.66 -1.81
CA ALA A 103 -4.89 -15.25 -2.03
C ALA A 103 -4.27 -14.77 -3.35
N ASN A 104 -5.05 -14.67 -4.43
CA ASN A 104 -4.57 -14.17 -5.72
C ASN A 104 -4.11 -12.71 -5.61
N THR A 105 -4.93 -11.84 -5.01
CA THR A 105 -4.54 -10.44 -4.76
C THR A 105 -3.22 -10.35 -3.99
N LEU A 106 -3.07 -11.13 -2.91
CA LEU A 106 -1.87 -11.10 -2.09
C LEU A 106 -0.63 -11.63 -2.84
N VAL A 107 -0.79 -12.65 -3.68
CA VAL A 107 0.30 -13.15 -4.54
C VAL A 107 0.70 -12.09 -5.58
N MET A 108 -0.27 -11.39 -6.18
CA MET A 108 0.05 -10.28 -7.10
C MET A 108 0.83 -9.18 -6.36
N ILE A 109 0.40 -8.79 -5.18
CA ILE A 109 1.08 -7.78 -4.35
C ILE A 109 2.50 -8.24 -3.95
N ALA A 110 2.70 -9.51 -3.68
CA ALA A 110 4.02 -10.06 -3.36
C ALA A 110 5.04 -9.91 -4.51
N THR A 111 4.61 -9.52 -5.70
CA THR A 111 5.49 -9.16 -6.82
C THR A 111 6.06 -7.75 -6.72
N ALA A 112 5.54 -6.89 -5.84
CA ALA A 112 5.97 -5.50 -5.72
C ALA A 112 7.48 -5.34 -5.46
N PRO A 113 8.17 -6.16 -4.64
CA PRO A 113 9.63 -6.08 -4.50
C PRO A 113 10.38 -6.35 -5.80
N MET A 114 9.89 -7.31 -6.61
CA MET A 114 10.45 -7.63 -7.93
C MET A 114 10.32 -6.42 -8.87
N LEU A 115 9.11 -5.86 -8.97
CA LEU A 115 8.84 -4.67 -9.78
C LEU A 115 9.66 -3.47 -9.28
N SER A 116 9.80 -3.30 -7.96
CA SER A 116 10.63 -2.27 -7.36
C SER A 116 12.12 -2.42 -7.71
N ALA A 117 12.64 -3.65 -7.80
CA ALA A 117 14.02 -3.91 -8.23
C ALA A 117 14.23 -3.53 -9.70
N ILE A 118 13.28 -3.86 -10.59
CA ILE A 118 13.31 -3.49 -12.01
C ILE A 118 13.26 -1.96 -12.15
N LEU A 119 12.28 -1.31 -11.51
CA LEU A 119 12.14 0.14 -11.57
C LEU A 119 13.35 0.86 -10.94
N GLY A 120 13.91 0.32 -9.85
CA GLY A 120 15.13 0.81 -9.23
C GLY A 120 16.34 0.74 -10.17
N ALA A 121 16.48 -0.35 -10.93
CA ALA A 121 17.53 -0.45 -11.96
C ALA A 121 17.39 0.62 -13.05
N ILE A 122 16.15 0.90 -13.48
CA ILE A 122 15.87 1.87 -14.56
C ILE A 122 16.02 3.31 -14.07
N PHE A 123 15.36 3.67 -12.96
CA PHE A 123 15.23 5.06 -12.52
C PHE A 123 16.33 5.49 -11.54
N LEU A 124 16.83 4.59 -10.70
CA LEU A 124 17.86 4.89 -9.71
C LEU A 124 19.24 4.44 -10.17
N LYS A 125 19.32 3.71 -11.30
CA LYS A 125 20.57 3.11 -11.81
C LYS A 125 21.23 2.15 -10.82
N GLU A 126 20.42 1.43 -10.06
CA GLU A 126 20.84 0.43 -9.08
C GLU A 126 20.48 -0.98 -9.59
N PRO A 127 21.31 -1.59 -10.45
CA PRO A 127 20.98 -2.89 -11.03
C PRO A 127 20.94 -3.98 -9.95
N PRO A 128 19.92 -4.84 -9.97
CA PRO A 128 19.83 -5.97 -9.06
C PRO A 128 20.95 -6.99 -9.33
N ASP A 129 21.32 -7.74 -8.31
CA ASP A 129 22.30 -8.82 -8.43
C ASP A 129 21.73 -10.02 -9.22
N LYS A 130 22.60 -10.99 -9.59
CA LYS A 130 22.20 -12.18 -10.35
C LYS A 130 21.14 -13.02 -9.65
N LYS A 131 21.19 -13.10 -8.32
CA LYS A 131 20.21 -13.87 -7.53
C LYS A 131 18.84 -13.22 -7.60
N THR A 132 18.78 -11.91 -7.51
CA THR A 132 17.55 -11.13 -7.68
C THR A 132 16.94 -11.32 -9.08
N TRP A 133 17.75 -11.35 -10.15
CA TRP A 133 17.26 -11.63 -11.50
C TRP A 133 16.64 -13.02 -11.63
N ILE A 134 17.24 -14.04 -11.02
CA ILE A 134 16.67 -15.40 -11.01
C ILE A 134 15.32 -15.39 -10.30
N SER A 135 15.22 -14.74 -9.14
CA SER A 135 13.97 -14.59 -8.39
C SER A 135 12.89 -13.87 -9.20
N ILE A 136 13.25 -12.82 -9.96
CA ILE A 136 12.34 -12.10 -10.85
C ILE A 136 11.74 -13.04 -11.90
N ILE A 137 12.57 -13.87 -12.56
CA ILE A 137 12.11 -14.81 -13.58
C ILE A 137 11.15 -15.84 -12.98
N ILE A 138 11.51 -16.44 -11.84
CA ILE A 138 10.65 -17.43 -11.16
C ILE A 138 9.30 -16.82 -10.77
N THR A 139 9.31 -15.61 -10.19
CA THR A 139 8.10 -14.90 -9.81
C THR A 139 7.23 -14.58 -11.02
N PHE A 140 7.84 -14.17 -12.12
CA PHE A 140 7.11 -13.86 -13.35
C PHE A 140 6.40 -15.10 -13.93
N LEU A 141 7.05 -16.25 -13.92
CA LEU A 141 6.44 -17.53 -14.34
C LEU A 141 5.27 -17.92 -13.44
N ALA A 142 5.40 -17.72 -12.11
CA ALA A 142 4.32 -17.98 -11.16
C ALA A 142 3.09 -17.06 -11.41
N ILE A 143 3.32 -15.78 -11.72
CA ILE A 143 2.22 -14.84 -12.07
C ILE A 143 1.50 -15.31 -13.32
N ILE A 144 2.23 -15.67 -14.38
CA ILE A 144 1.64 -16.17 -15.63
C ILE A 144 0.74 -17.38 -15.35
N TYR A 145 1.21 -18.31 -14.53
CA TYR A 145 0.42 -19.50 -14.15
C TYR A 145 -0.89 -19.11 -13.45
N ILE A 146 -0.85 -18.19 -12.48
CA ILE A 146 -2.03 -17.72 -11.75
C ILE A 146 -3.01 -17.00 -12.68
N PHE A 147 -2.52 -16.14 -13.59
CA PHE A 147 -3.39 -15.46 -14.56
C PHE A 147 -4.13 -16.42 -15.47
N PHE A 148 -3.46 -17.50 -15.94
CA PHE A 148 -4.13 -18.51 -16.76
C PHE A 148 -5.23 -19.26 -16.02
N ASP A 149 -5.02 -19.52 -14.73
CA ASP A 149 -6.04 -20.18 -13.91
C ASP A 149 -7.23 -19.24 -13.62
N SER A 150 -6.95 -17.99 -13.31
CA SER A 150 -7.96 -16.94 -13.06
C SER A 150 -8.84 -16.64 -14.27
N LEU A 151 -8.29 -16.71 -15.48
CA LEU A 151 -9.09 -16.58 -16.72
C LEU A 151 -10.18 -17.64 -16.80
N LYS A 152 -9.89 -18.88 -16.41
CA LYS A 152 -10.87 -19.97 -16.38
C LYS A 152 -11.95 -19.78 -15.32
N LEU A 153 -11.61 -19.11 -14.21
CA LEU A 153 -12.50 -18.89 -13.06
C LEU A 153 -13.31 -17.58 -13.17
N GLY A 154 -13.06 -16.74 -14.18
CA GLY A 154 -13.74 -15.45 -14.33
C GLY A 154 -13.26 -14.34 -13.39
N ASN A 155 -12.18 -14.54 -12.65
CA ASN A 155 -11.64 -13.61 -11.63
C ASN A 155 -10.57 -12.64 -12.18
N PHE A 156 -10.36 -12.63 -13.48
CA PHE A 156 -9.29 -11.91 -14.17
C PHE A 156 -9.28 -10.39 -13.88
N TYR A 157 -10.46 -9.77 -13.77
CA TYR A 157 -10.57 -8.35 -13.46
C TYR A 157 -9.93 -7.99 -12.10
N GLY A 158 -10.26 -8.75 -11.07
CA GLY A 158 -9.68 -8.54 -9.73
C GLY A 158 -8.17 -8.77 -9.69
N ASP A 159 -7.67 -9.76 -10.45
CA ASP A 159 -6.24 -10.06 -10.52
C ASP A 159 -5.45 -8.95 -11.24
N ILE A 160 -6.00 -8.37 -12.31
CA ILE A 160 -5.41 -7.18 -12.96
C ILE A 160 -5.29 -6.03 -11.95
N LEU A 161 -6.33 -5.77 -11.16
CA LEU A 161 -6.29 -4.73 -10.14
C LEU A 161 -5.26 -5.02 -9.04
N GLY A 162 -5.12 -6.30 -8.65
CA GLY A 162 -4.05 -6.74 -7.74
C GLY A 162 -2.66 -6.48 -8.31
N PHE A 163 -2.47 -6.72 -9.60
CA PHE A 163 -1.20 -6.43 -10.27
C PHE A 163 -0.93 -4.92 -10.40
N ILE A 164 -1.96 -4.10 -10.70
CA ILE A 164 -1.86 -2.64 -10.68
C ILE A 164 -1.48 -2.15 -9.27
N THR A 165 -2.03 -2.75 -8.22
CA THR A 165 -1.65 -2.49 -6.82
C THR A 165 -0.17 -2.76 -6.60
N ALA A 166 0.36 -3.88 -7.10
CA ALA A 166 1.79 -4.22 -7.01
C ALA A 166 2.68 -3.20 -7.73
N ILE A 167 2.28 -2.75 -8.93
CA ILE A 167 2.98 -1.70 -9.67
C ILE A 167 2.99 -0.40 -8.85
N GLY A 168 1.85 0.01 -8.31
CA GLY A 168 1.73 1.21 -7.48
C GLY A 168 2.62 1.16 -6.24
N LEU A 169 2.66 0.02 -5.54
CA LEU A 169 3.57 -0.20 -4.42
C LEU A 169 5.05 -0.09 -4.84
N ALA A 170 5.41 -0.68 -5.99
CA ALA A 170 6.76 -0.62 -6.51
C ALA A 170 7.18 0.81 -6.88
N VAL A 171 6.32 1.56 -7.59
CA VAL A 171 6.56 2.98 -7.91
C VAL A 171 6.66 3.81 -6.64
N GLY A 172 5.77 3.58 -5.67
CA GLY A 172 5.82 4.23 -4.36
C GLY A 172 7.15 4.00 -3.64
N ALA A 173 7.63 2.75 -3.59
CA ALA A 173 8.90 2.38 -2.97
C ALA A 173 10.09 3.07 -3.66
N VAL A 174 10.14 3.09 -4.99
CA VAL A 174 11.20 3.78 -5.75
C VAL A 174 11.11 5.29 -5.54
N THR A 175 9.91 5.84 -5.49
CA THR A 175 9.69 7.28 -5.19
C THR A 175 10.22 7.65 -3.81
N ILE A 176 9.94 6.85 -2.78
CA ILE A 176 10.47 7.06 -1.43
C ILE A 176 12.01 7.03 -1.43
N ARG A 177 12.61 6.04 -2.10
CA ARG A 177 14.07 5.93 -2.22
C ARG A 177 14.67 7.13 -2.96
N SER A 178 14.06 7.57 -4.06
CA SER A 178 14.54 8.73 -4.84
C SER A 178 14.37 10.05 -4.10
N ALA A 179 13.37 10.16 -3.23
CA ALA A 179 13.12 11.34 -2.42
C ALA A 179 14.16 11.55 -1.29
N LYS A 180 14.99 10.53 -1.00
CA LYS A 180 16.05 10.54 0.02
C LYS A 180 15.51 10.95 1.40
N SER A 181 15.92 12.12 1.91
CA SER A 181 15.53 12.62 3.24
C SER A 181 14.20 13.35 3.31
N LYS A 182 13.46 13.45 2.19
CA LYS A 182 12.17 14.16 2.18
C LYS A 182 11.10 13.33 2.90
N ASN A 183 10.33 13.98 3.75
CA ASN A 183 9.21 13.35 4.44
C ASN A 183 7.98 13.32 3.52
N LEU A 184 7.59 12.11 3.07
CA LEU A 184 6.43 11.89 2.20
C LEU A 184 5.15 11.52 2.98
N VAL A 185 5.17 11.50 4.31
CA VAL A 185 3.98 11.22 5.11
C VAL A 185 2.84 12.20 4.84
N PRO A 186 3.07 13.54 4.73
CA PRO A 186 2.01 14.45 4.32
C PRO A 186 1.41 14.14 2.94
N ALA A 187 2.21 13.66 2.01
CA ALA A 187 1.73 13.22 0.70
C ALA A 187 0.82 11.98 0.81
N ALA A 188 1.16 11.02 1.67
CA ALA A 188 0.27 9.88 1.96
C ALA A 188 -1.07 10.33 2.55
N VAL A 189 -1.08 11.32 3.45
CA VAL A 189 -2.31 11.90 4.03
C VAL A 189 -3.19 12.50 2.93
N VAL A 190 -2.61 13.30 2.03
CA VAL A 190 -3.33 13.84 0.87
C VAL A 190 -3.85 12.72 -0.04
N GLY A 191 -3.05 11.67 -0.26
CA GLY A 191 -3.48 10.48 -0.99
C GLY A 191 -4.71 9.80 -0.39
N LYS A 192 -4.78 9.69 0.93
CA LYS A 192 -5.98 9.16 1.63
C LYS A 192 -7.22 10.03 1.42
N LEU A 193 -7.05 11.36 1.43
CA LEU A 193 -8.14 12.29 1.12
C LEU A 193 -8.63 12.11 -0.32
N LEU A 194 -7.72 11.97 -1.29
CA LEU A 194 -8.09 11.72 -2.69
C LEU A 194 -8.84 10.39 -2.84
N VAL A 195 -8.42 9.33 -2.14
CA VAL A 195 -9.13 8.04 -2.12
C VAL A 195 -10.57 8.23 -1.64
N ALA A 196 -10.77 8.91 -0.51
CA ALA A 196 -12.09 9.17 0.03
C ALA A 196 -12.94 10.03 -0.93
N THR A 197 -12.36 11.11 -1.48
CA THR A 197 -13.06 12.00 -2.41
C THR A 197 -13.45 11.26 -3.70
N PHE A 198 -12.56 10.43 -4.24
CA PHE A 198 -12.87 9.63 -5.43
C PHE A 198 -13.99 8.63 -5.17
N ALA A 199 -13.97 7.96 -4.01
CA ALA A 199 -14.99 6.99 -3.65
C ALA A 199 -16.39 7.61 -3.53
N LEU A 200 -16.50 8.89 -3.11
CA LEU A 200 -17.79 9.61 -3.01
C LEU A 200 -18.58 9.66 -4.33
N PHE A 201 -17.90 9.60 -5.48
CA PHE A 201 -18.59 9.60 -6.78
C PHE A 201 -19.26 8.27 -7.13
N PHE A 202 -18.92 7.19 -6.42
CA PHE A 202 -19.35 5.84 -6.72
C PHE A 202 -20.07 5.15 -5.55
N ILE A 203 -20.11 5.79 -4.38
CA ILE A 203 -20.78 5.23 -3.20
C ILE A 203 -22.29 5.22 -3.40
N GLU A 204 -22.92 4.08 -3.18
CA GLU A 204 -24.36 3.91 -3.31
C GLU A 204 -25.08 4.12 -1.97
N SER A 205 -24.47 3.71 -0.87
CA SER A 205 -25.04 3.87 0.48
C SER A 205 -23.95 4.12 1.53
N PHE A 206 -24.29 4.91 2.55
CA PHE A 206 -23.43 5.17 3.72
C PHE A 206 -23.79 4.28 4.91
N GLU A 207 -24.48 3.16 4.66
CA GLU A 207 -24.91 2.28 5.74
C GLU A 207 -23.73 1.55 6.37
N LEU A 208 -23.47 1.87 7.64
CA LEU A 208 -22.56 1.13 8.51
C LEU A 208 -23.39 0.21 9.38
N VAL A 209 -23.23 -1.09 9.22
CA VAL A 209 -23.78 -2.06 10.18
C VAL A 209 -22.86 -2.08 11.41
N GLU A 210 -23.42 -2.25 12.64
CA GLU A 210 -22.61 -2.23 13.87
C GLU A 210 -21.39 -3.16 13.84
N LYS A 211 -21.51 -4.30 13.16
CA LYS A 211 -20.39 -5.25 12.98
C LYS A 211 -19.24 -4.70 12.12
N ASP A 212 -19.53 -3.78 11.22
CA ASP A 212 -18.55 -3.22 10.30
C ASP A 212 -17.74 -2.08 10.94
N LEU A 213 -18.21 -1.49 12.05
CA LEU A 213 -17.46 -0.49 12.82
C LEU A 213 -16.14 -1.01 13.39
N ILE A 214 -16.00 -2.32 13.58
CA ILE A 214 -14.77 -2.96 14.05
C ILE A 214 -13.79 -3.20 12.89
N ILE A 215 -14.31 -3.23 11.67
CA ILE A 215 -13.57 -3.58 10.44
C ILE A 215 -13.00 -2.32 9.77
N VAL A 216 -13.66 -1.20 9.94
CA VAL A 216 -13.28 0.12 9.38
C VAL A 216 -12.38 0.89 10.33
#